data_5395e1224059bccfb5edfc8c6ea1c6b8
#
_entry.id   5395e1224059bccfb5edfc8c6ea1c6b8
#
_cell.length_a   1.000
_cell.length_b   1.000
_cell.length_c   1.000
_cell.angle_alpha   90.00
_cell.angle_beta   90.00
_cell.angle_gamma   90.00
#
_symmetry.space_group_name_H-M   'P 1'
#
loop_
_entity.id
_entity.type
_entity.pdbx_description
1 polymer ?
#
loop_
_entity_poly.entity_id
_entity_poly.type
_entity_poly.pdbx_seq_one_letter_code
_entity_poly.pdbx_strand_id
1 'polypeptide(L)'
;MEQRITKEMCRSLEQHGYREPIFLGKGSFSEVYRVRNREGHLWACKIAKAMEVWEKECRNSREISHPLFPAYREHWTDKDRGYLVIEYWEGMDLREMLDRQGRLPVERAVEI
;
A
#
# COMPACT_ATOMS: atom_id res chain seq x y z
N MET A 1 -7.02 22.27 -7.16
CA MET A 1 -6.46 20.93 -7.22
C MET A 1 -6.95 20.11 -6.05
N GLU A 2 -7.37 18.93 -6.35
CA GLU A 2 -7.99 18.08 -5.36
C GLU A 2 -6.97 17.33 -4.53
N GLN A 3 -7.09 17.46 -3.22
CA GLN A 3 -6.28 16.66 -2.31
C GLN A 3 -7.12 15.52 -1.80
N ARG A 4 -6.72 14.32 -2.13
CA ARG A 4 -7.43 13.13 -1.69
C ARG A 4 -7.09 12.74 -0.27
N ILE A 5 -5.88 13.07 0.14
CA ILE A 5 -5.43 12.71 1.47
C ILE A 5 -5.97 13.69 2.49
N THR A 6 -6.47 13.17 3.60
CA THR A 6 -7.03 13.99 4.66
C THR A 6 -5.97 14.30 5.71
N LYS A 7 -6.28 15.27 6.58
CA LYS A 7 -5.39 15.60 7.68
C LYS A 7 -5.18 14.42 8.62
N GLU A 8 -6.22 13.63 8.80
CA GLU A 8 -6.14 12.44 9.65
C GLU A 8 -5.19 11.41 9.07
N MET A 9 -5.25 11.22 7.76
CA MET A 9 -4.35 10.30 7.07
C MET A 9 -2.90 10.78 7.20
N CYS A 10 -2.67 12.07 6.98
CA CYS A 10 -1.33 12.63 7.10
C CYS A 10 -0.80 12.45 8.52
N ARG A 11 -1.63 12.70 9.51
CA ARG A 11 -1.23 12.56 10.91
C ARG A 11 -0.87 11.12 11.23
N SER A 12 -1.67 10.18 10.73
CA SER A 12 -1.40 8.75 10.95
C SER A 12 -0.08 8.36 10.32
N LEU A 13 0.16 8.82 9.09
CA LEU A 13 1.43 8.55 8.41
C LEU A 13 2.61 9.12 9.20
N GLU A 14 2.49 10.36 9.67
CA GLU A 14 3.54 11.01 10.44
C GLU A 14 3.85 10.26 11.72
N GLN A 15 2.82 9.76 12.37
CA GLN A 15 3.01 9.00 13.60
C GLN A 15 3.83 7.73 13.36
N HIS A 16 3.77 7.21 12.16
CA HIS A 16 4.51 6.01 11.79
C HIS A 16 5.80 6.32 11.03
N GLY A 17 6.18 7.61 10.98
CA GLY A 17 7.45 8.00 10.41
C GLY A 17 7.45 8.27 8.93
N TYR A 18 6.29 8.51 8.34
CA TYR A 18 6.18 8.78 6.91
C TYR A 18 5.71 10.21 6.66
N ARG A 19 6.18 10.78 5.57
CA ARG A 19 5.88 12.16 5.21
C ARG A 19 5.81 12.31 3.69
N GLU A 20 5.40 13.49 3.25
CA GLU A 20 5.35 13.88 1.84
C GLU A 20 4.55 12.90 0.98
N PRO A 21 3.30 12.64 1.34
CA PRO A 21 2.48 11.72 0.55
C PRO A 21 2.14 12.33 -0.80
N ILE A 22 2.35 11.54 -1.86
CA ILE A 22 2.03 11.94 -3.22
C ILE A 22 1.10 10.90 -3.80
N PHE A 23 -0.07 11.34 -4.26
CA PHE A 23 -1.06 10.43 -4.80
C PHE A 23 -0.54 9.73 -6.05
N LEU A 24 -0.63 8.41 -6.07
CA LEU A 24 -0.17 7.62 -7.20
C LEU A 24 -1.31 7.00 -8.00
N GLY A 25 -2.35 6.57 -7.31
CA GLY A 25 -3.45 5.94 -8.02
C GLY A 25 -4.56 5.52 -7.09
N LYS A 26 -5.70 5.16 -7.68
CA LYS A 26 -6.88 4.76 -6.94
C LYS A 26 -7.43 3.45 -7.49
N GLY A 27 -7.71 2.50 -6.60
CA GLY A 27 -8.41 1.27 -6.94
C GLY A 27 -9.86 1.34 -6.51
N SER A 28 -10.54 0.20 -6.57
CA SER A 28 -11.94 0.14 -6.20
C SER A 28 -12.18 0.44 -4.74
N PHE A 29 -11.26 0.03 -3.88
CA PHE A 29 -11.44 0.15 -2.44
C PHE A 29 -10.29 0.87 -1.74
N SER A 30 -9.30 1.36 -2.51
CA SER A 30 -8.11 1.91 -1.89
C SER A 30 -7.49 3.00 -2.74
N GLU A 31 -6.59 3.74 -2.11
CA GLU A 31 -5.74 4.74 -2.76
C GLU A 31 -4.32 4.42 -2.42
N VAL A 32 -3.40 4.72 -3.33
CA VAL A 32 -1.98 4.46 -3.11
C VAL A 32 -1.23 5.78 -3.16
N TYR A 33 -0.35 5.97 -2.20
CA TYR A 33 0.48 7.16 -2.08
C TYR A 33 1.95 6.77 -1.98
N ARG A 34 2.80 7.60 -2.59
CA ARG A 34 4.23 7.47 -2.38
C ARG A 34 4.59 8.31 -1.16
N VAL A 35 5.30 7.72 -0.22
CA VAL A 35 5.68 8.41 1.01
C VAL A 35 7.17 8.27 1.24
N ARG A 36 7.73 9.13 2.09
CA ARG A 36 9.12 9.04 2.50
C ARG A 36 9.18 8.66 3.96
N ASN A 37 10.12 7.78 4.31
CA ASN A 37 10.33 7.47 5.71
C ASN A 37 11.30 8.51 6.30
N ARG A 38 11.66 8.32 7.57
CA ARG A 38 12.53 9.28 8.25
C ARG A 38 13.93 9.38 7.64
N GLU A 39 14.35 8.33 6.98
CA GLU A 39 15.65 8.28 6.32
C GLU A 39 15.61 8.81 4.90
N GLY A 40 14.44 9.23 4.45
CA GLY A 40 14.28 9.77 3.11
C GLY A 40 14.04 8.73 2.04
N HIS A 41 13.89 7.47 2.40
CA HIS A 41 13.62 6.41 1.44
C HIS A 41 12.15 6.42 1.03
N LEU A 42 11.89 6.07 -0.21
CA LEU A 42 10.54 6.05 -0.76
C LEU A 42 9.85 4.72 -0.51
N TRP A 43 8.57 4.80 -0.15
CA TRP A 43 7.72 3.64 0.08
C TRP A 43 6.37 3.90 -0.54
N ALA A 44 5.62 2.84 -0.82
CA ALA A 44 4.25 2.97 -1.30
C ALA A 44 3.33 2.61 -0.14
N CYS A 45 2.34 3.46 0.10
CA CYS A 45 1.36 3.23 1.16
C CYS A 45 -0.02 3.12 0.54
N LYS A 46 -0.64 1.99 0.76
CA LYS A 46 -2.01 1.74 0.30
C LYS A 46 -2.95 2.02 1.46
N ILE A 47 -3.89 2.93 1.24
CA ILE A 47 -4.85 3.32 2.27
C ILE A 47 -6.23 2.85 1.83
N ALA A 48 -6.89 2.09 2.68
CA ALA A 48 -8.20 1.53 2.38
C ALA A 48 -9.04 1.51 3.64
N LYS A 49 -10.30 1.15 3.51
CA LYS A 49 -11.12 0.94 4.69
C LYS A 49 -10.62 -0.32 5.40
N ALA A 50 -10.59 -0.28 6.73
CA ALA A 50 -10.11 -1.41 7.52
C ALA A 50 -11.17 -2.51 7.53
N MET A 51 -11.24 -3.24 6.45
CA MET A 51 -12.20 -4.32 6.25
C MET A 51 -11.47 -5.63 6.04
N GLU A 52 -12.24 -6.69 6.00
CA GLU A 52 -11.71 -8.03 5.83
C GLU A 52 -10.82 -8.16 4.59
N VAL A 53 -11.23 -7.51 3.50
CA VAL A 53 -10.44 -7.55 2.27
C VAL A 53 -9.06 -6.95 2.48
N TRP A 54 -8.99 -5.81 3.16
CA TRP A 54 -7.73 -5.16 3.45
C TRP A 54 -6.86 -6.01 4.37
N GLU A 55 -7.47 -6.62 5.38
CA GLU A 55 -6.71 -7.47 6.29
C GLU A 55 -6.12 -8.67 5.57
N LYS A 56 -6.87 -9.22 4.63
CA LYS A 56 -6.41 -10.34 3.82
C LYS A 56 -5.24 -9.92 2.95
N GLU A 57 -5.30 -8.72 2.37
CA GLU A 57 -4.20 -8.21 1.57
C GLU A 57 -2.93 -8.06 2.39
N CYS A 58 -3.07 -7.56 3.61
CA CYS A 58 -1.91 -7.38 4.48
C CYS A 58 -1.27 -8.72 4.82
N ARG A 59 -2.09 -9.70 5.12
CA ARG A 59 -1.60 -11.04 5.43
C ARG A 59 -0.88 -11.64 4.25
N ASN A 60 -1.49 -11.55 3.07
CA ASN A 60 -0.88 -12.07 1.86
C ASN A 60 0.44 -11.37 1.55
N SER A 61 0.44 -10.05 1.65
CA SER A 61 1.64 -9.28 1.36
C SER A 61 2.78 -9.62 2.31
N ARG A 62 2.46 -9.86 3.58
CA ARG A 62 3.47 -10.19 4.58
C ARG A 62 4.04 -11.59 4.39
N GLU A 63 3.20 -12.52 3.98
CA GLU A 63 3.61 -13.92 3.84
C GLU A 63 4.30 -14.23 2.53
N ILE A 64 4.12 -13.38 1.54
CA ILE A 64 4.69 -13.62 0.22
C ILE A 64 6.06 -12.98 0.10
N SER A 65 7.04 -13.79 -0.28
CA SER A 65 8.37 -13.30 -0.59
C SER A 65 8.66 -13.69 -2.02
N HIS A 66 8.57 -12.73 -2.92
CA HIS A 66 8.72 -13.01 -4.35
C HIS A 66 9.35 -11.79 -5.03
N PRO A 67 10.37 -11.99 -5.86
CA PRO A 67 11.09 -10.86 -6.47
C PRO A 67 10.24 -9.99 -7.40
N LEU A 68 9.11 -10.48 -7.85
CA LEU A 68 8.23 -9.71 -8.72
C LEU A 68 7.16 -8.94 -7.96
N PHE A 69 7.17 -8.99 -6.65
CA PHE A 69 6.19 -8.29 -5.82
C PHE A 69 6.90 -7.40 -4.82
N PRO A 70 6.38 -6.19 -4.59
CA PRO A 70 6.98 -5.30 -3.59
C PRO A 70 6.97 -5.96 -2.22
N ALA A 71 8.07 -5.82 -1.50
CA ALA A 71 8.19 -6.41 -0.18
C ALA A 71 7.32 -5.66 0.83
N TYR A 72 6.70 -6.41 1.70
CA TYR A 72 5.92 -5.86 2.80
C TYR A 72 6.84 -5.21 3.82
N ARG A 73 6.44 -4.04 4.32
CA ARG A 73 7.17 -3.38 5.40
C ARG A 73 6.37 -3.41 6.69
N GLU A 74 5.18 -2.84 6.68
CA GLU A 74 4.33 -2.81 7.87
C GLU A 74 2.91 -2.44 7.50
N HIS A 75 2.01 -2.61 8.44
CA HIS A 75 0.64 -2.16 8.26
C HIS A 75 0.06 -1.80 9.63
N TRP A 76 -0.95 -0.95 9.61
CA TRP A 76 -1.65 -0.58 10.84
C TRP A 76 -3.04 -0.09 10.49
N THR A 77 -3.88 0.03 11.51
CA THR A 77 -5.20 0.63 11.36
C THR A 77 -5.29 1.87 12.23
N ASP A 78 -6.04 2.84 11.75
CA ASP A 78 -6.28 4.07 12.49
C ASP A 78 -7.71 4.49 12.16
N LYS A 79 -8.57 4.45 13.17
CA LYS A 79 -10.00 4.67 13.02
C LYS A 79 -10.56 3.64 12.05
N ASP A 80 -11.19 4.08 10.95
CA ASP A 80 -11.80 3.15 10.00
C ASP A 80 -10.91 2.82 8.82
N ARG A 81 -9.65 3.25 8.87
CA ARG A 81 -8.75 3.07 7.75
C ARG A 81 -7.62 2.13 8.06
N GLY A 82 -7.24 1.39 7.03
CA GLY A 82 -6.08 0.52 7.10
C GLY A 82 -4.97 1.07 6.21
N TYR A 83 -3.75 0.97 6.69
CA TYR A 83 -2.56 1.45 6.00
C TYR A 83 -1.62 0.28 5.78
N LEU A 84 -1.21 0.09 4.54
CA LEU A 84 -0.28 -1.00 4.18
C LEU A 84 0.92 -0.37 3.47
N VAL A 85 2.11 -0.54 4.03
CA VAL A 85 3.33 0.01 3.44
C VAL A 85 4.14 -1.09 2.82
N ILE A 86 4.48 -0.89 1.55
CA ILE A 86 5.26 -1.84 0.76
C ILE A 86 6.35 -1.07 0.03
N GLU A 87 7.29 -1.79 -0.56
CA GLU A 87 8.33 -1.16 -1.35
C GLU A 87 7.73 -0.33 -2.49
N TYR A 88 8.38 0.78 -2.77
CA TYR A 88 8.04 1.59 -3.93
C TYR A 88 9.04 1.29 -5.04
N TRP A 89 8.55 0.82 -6.17
CA TRP A 89 9.36 0.56 -7.33
C TRP A 89 9.13 1.65 -8.35
N GLU A 90 10.16 2.35 -8.73
CA GLU A 90 10.05 3.39 -9.73
C GLU A 90 9.59 2.80 -11.05
N GLY A 91 8.60 3.46 -11.66
CA GLY A 91 8.02 2.94 -12.90
C GLY A 91 7.02 1.82 -12.70
N MET A 92 6.65 1.51 -11.46
CA MET A 92 5.68 0.44 -11.23
C MET A 92 4.33 0.79 -11.84
N ASP A 93 3.66 -0.23 -12.37
CA ASP A 93 2.33 -0.08 -12.92
C ASP A 93 1.33 -0.11 -11.76
N LEU A 94 0.79 1.06 -11.44
CA LEU A 94 -0.10 1.18 -10.29
C LEU A 94 -1.38 0.40 -10.45
N ARG A 95 -1.91 0.36 -11.67
CA ARG A 95 -3.12 -0.40 -11.93
C ARG A 95 -2.87 -1.87 -11.68
N GLU A 96 -1.78 -2.37 -12.20
CA GLU A 96 -1.41 -3.75 -12.01
C GLU A 96 -1.15 -4.06 -10.55
N MET A 97 -0.50 -3.16 -9.85
CA MET A 97 -0.23 -3.33 -8.43
C MET A 97 -1.53 -3.39 -7.62
N LEU A 98 -2.47 -2.51 -7.92
CA LEU A 98 -3.75 -2.50 -7.23
C LEU A 98 -4.55 -3.77 -7.50
N ASP A 99 -4.49 -4.26 -8.73
CA ASP A 99 -5.18 -5.49 -9.10
C ASP A 99 -4.52 -6.72 -8.49
N ARG A 100 -3.20 -6.74 -8.48
CA ARG A 100 -2.46 -7.90 -8.00
C ARG A 100 -2.66 -8.17 -6.52
N GLN A 101 -2.92 -7.14 -5.74
CA GLN A 101 -3.08 -7.35 -4.31
C GLN A 101 -4.34 -8.12 -3.97
N GLY A 102 -5.26 -8.22 -4.90
CA GLY A 102 -6.40 -9.08 -4.74
C GLY A 102 -6.17 -10.51 -5.20
N ARG A 103 -4.97 -10.79 -5.75
CA ARG A 103 -4.64 -12.11 -6.27
C ARG A 103 -3.41 -12.66 -5.57
N LEU A 104 -3.44 -13.94 -5.32
CA LEU A 104 -2.29 -14.60 -4.73
C LEU A 104 -1.27 -14.88 -5.82
N PRO A 105 0.02 -14.60 -5.56
CA PRO A 105 1.07 -14.92 -6.52
C PRO A 105 1.10 -16.41 -6.89
N VAL A 106 0.66 -17.25 -5.97
CA VAL A 106 0.59 -18.68 -6.20
C VAL A 106 -0.30 -19.02 -7.40
N GLU A 107 -1.39 -18.30 -7.55
CA GLU A 107 -2.29 -18.52 -8.66
C GLU A 107 -1.60 -18.26 -10.00
N ARG A 108 -0.78 -17.25 -10.04
CA ARG A 108 -0.05 -16.92 -11.25
C ARG A 108 1.00 -17.97 -11.57
N ALA A 109 1.64 -18.46 -10.54
CA ALA A 109 2.65 -19.49 -10.71
C ALA A 109 2.03 -20.78 -11.26
N VAL A 110 0.82 -21.07 -10.84
CA VAL A 110 0.12 -22.27 -11.32
C VAL A 110 -0.27 -22.15 -12.77
N GLU A 111 -0.57 -20.95 -13.22
CA GLU A 111 -0.98 -20.73 -14.60
C GLU A 111 0.18 -20.84 -15.58
N ILE A 112 1.37 -20.74 -15.11
CA ILE A 112 2.56 -20.85 -15.92
C ILE A 112 2.92 -22.32 -16.13
#